data_9e7d456ae368e29b816dcfaf10788d26
#
_entry.id   9e7d456ae368e29b816dcfaf10788d26
#
_cell.length_a   1.000
_cell.length_b   1.000
_cell.length_c   1.000
_cell.angle_alpha   90.00
_cell.angle_beta   90.00
_cell.angle_gamma   90.00
#
_symmetry.space_group_name_H-M   'P 1'
#
loop_
_entity.id
_entity.type
_entity.pdbx_description
1 polymer ?
#
loop_
_entity_poly.entity_id
_entity_poly.type
_entity_poly.pdbx_seq_one_letter_code
_entity_poly.pdbx_strand_id
1 'polypeptide(L)'
;RSTRKESSAASDVYKRQYRSRCIKQADIIALMSIFPEKFTEEQLRVAYEYYKPLTTHDSSLSPAVHMLVANRLGMEEETEQFLDRTIAVDMELVRRGAEDGIHIANCGALWQMAVQGFMGMLPAYQGEKLRFEPHMPSFIKSMETTLTWKGRKYKVHVQGEKVSVQEMPVKKRGFLFDLDGVLTDTSEYHFLAWKKLADELGLAFDKTVNERLKGVS
;
A
#
# COMPACT_ATOMS: atom_id res chain seq x y z
N ARG A 1 -38.07 -1.38 -28.96
CA ARG A 1 -38.62 -2.63 -28.34
C ARG A 1 -37.54 -3.58 -27.80
N SER A 2 -36.28 -3.43 -28.18
CA SER A 2 -35.13 -4.24 -27.71
C SER A 2 -34.72 -3.90 -26.26
N THR A 3 -34.60 -2.62 -25.91
CA THR A 3 -34.07 -2.12 -24.63
C THR A 3 -34.88 -2.51 -23.38
N ARG A 4 -36.20 -2.79 -23.56
CA ARG A 4 -37.07 -3.16 -22.41
C ARG A 4 -36.91 -4.64 -22.01
N LYS A 5 -36.49 -5.52 -22.90
CA LYS A 5 -36.22 -6.94 -22.61
C LYS A 5 -34.86 -7.11 -21.92
N GLU A 6 -33.85 -6.35 -22.35
CA GLU A 6 -32.51 -6.40 -21.77
C GLU A 6 -32.49 -5.84 -20.35
N SER A 7 -33.21 -4.75 -20.09
CA SER A 7 -33.34 -4.19 -18.73
C SER A 7 -34.10 -5.12 -17.76
N SER A 8 -35.07 -5.90 -18.26
CA SER A 8 -35.80 -6.87 -17.44
C SER A 8 -34.95 -8.10 -17.11
N ALA A 9 -34.18 -8.61 -18.06
CA ALA A 9 -33.27 -9.73 -17.86
C ALA A 9 -32.14 -9.36 -16.88
N ALA A 10 -31.54 -8.19 -17.03
CA ALA A 10 -30.54 -7.68 -16.10
C ALA A 10 -31.09 -7.50 -14.69
N SER A 11 -32.34 -6.97 -14.56
CA SER A 11 -33.03 -6.84 -13.28
C SER A 11 -33.34 -8.19 -12.63
N ASP A 12 -33.69 -9.22 -13.42
CA ASP A 12 -33.98 -10.55 -12.91
C ASP A 12 -32.70 -11.31 -12.50
N VAL A 13 -31.59 -11.14 -13.22
CA VAL A 13 -30.28 -11.63 -12.80
C VAL A 13 -29.84 -10.96 -11.51
N TYR A 14 -29.97 -9.65 -11.40
CA TYR A 14 -29.67 -8.88 -10.20
C TYR A 14 -30.50 -9.33 -8.98
N LYS A 15 -31.80 -9.53 -9.15
CA LYS A 15 -32.71 -10.03 -8.09
C LYS A 15 -32.36 -11.45 -7.66
N ARG A 16 -31.94 -12.32 -8.57
CA ARG A 16 -31.51 -13.69 -8.26
C ARG A 16 -30.20 -13.69 -7.48
N GLN A 17 -29.27 -12.79 -7.80
CA GLN A 17 -27.99 -12.62 -7.12
C GLN A 17 -28.19 -12.26 -5.64
N TYR A 18 -29.15 -11.38 -5.32
CA TYR A 18 -29.51 -11.04 -3.91
C TYR A 18 -30.24 -12.16 -3.15
N ARG A 19 -30.76 -13.16 -3.83
CA ARG A 19 -31.42 -14.31 -3.20
C ARG A 19 -30.52 -15.53 -3.05
N SER A 20 -29.34 -15.48 -3.62
CA SER A 20 -28.34 -16.55 -3.45
C SER A 20 -27.58 -16.36 -2.16
N ARG A 21 -27.06 -17.44 -1.59
CA ARG A 21 -26.13 -17.40 -0.46
C ARG A 21 -24.70 -17.02 -0.90
N CYS A 22 -24.50 -16.81 -2.20
CA CYS A 22 -23.19 -16.45 -2.73
C CYS A 22 -22.83 -15.02 -2.34
N ILE A 23 -21.59 -14.83 -1.94
CA ILE A 23 -21.02 -13.53 -1.56
C ILE A 23 -19.91 -13.17 -2.56
N LYS A 24 -19.89 -11.93 -2.98
CA LYS A 24 -18.87 -11.40 -3.89
C LYS A 24 -17.57 -11.12 -3.18
N GLN A 25 -17.66 -10.58 -1.95
CA GLN A 25 -16.53 -10.14 -1.14
C GLN A 25 -16.44 -10.96 0.14
N ALA A 26 -15.24 -11.11 0.61
CA ALA A 26 -14.92 -11.96 1.77
C ALA A 26 -14.93 -11.16 3.10
N ASP A 27 -16.00 -10.40 3.38
CA ASP A 27 -16.03 -9.44 4.51
C ASP A 27 -15.72 -10.09 5.87
N ILE A 28 -16.31 -11.24 6.14
CA ILE A 28 -16.06 -11.96 7.40
C ILE A 28 -14.63 -12.49 7.47
N ILE A 29 -14.14 -13.06 6.37
CA ILE A 29 -12.77 -13.57 6.30
C ILE A 29 -11.77 -12.39 6.37
N ALA A 30 -12.11 -11.24 5.77
CA ALA A 30 -11.33 -10.01 5.89
C ALA A 30 -11.24 -9.53 7.33
N LEU A 31 -12.36 -9.49 8.06
CA LEU A 31 -12.38 -9.15 9.49
C LEU A 31 -11.44 -10.04 10.29
N MET A 32 -11.49 -11.34 10.05
CA MET A 32 -10.64 -12.32 10.73
C MET A 32 -9.17 -12.20 10.37
N SER A 33 -8.84 -11.82 9.12
CA SER A 33 -7.46 -11.59 8.71
C SER A 33 -6.88 -10.30 9.30
N ILE A 34 -7.71 -9.26 9.51
CA ILE A 34 -7.29 -7.98 10.10
C ILE A 34 -7.11 -8.09 11.62
N PHE A 35 -7.95 -8.88 12.30
CA PHE A 35 -7.94 -9.03 13.75
C PHE A 35 -7.72 -10.49 14.17
N PRO A 36 -6.64 -11.14 13.71
CA PRO A 36 -6.44 -12.59 13.92
C PRO A 36 -6.39 -12.98 15.40
N GLU A 37 -5.95 -12.09 16.28
CA GLU A 37 -5.83 -12.31 17.72
C GLU A 37 -7.19 -12.34 18.44
N LYS A 38 -8.27 -11.94 17.79
CA LYS A 38 -9.62 -11.92 18.36
C LYS A 38 -10.37 -13.24 18.17
N PHE A 39 -9.81 -14.14 17.37
CA PHE A 39 -10.45 -15.40 17.01
C PHE A 39 -9.54 -16.59 17.36
N THR A 40 -10.15 -17.65 17.85
CA THR A 40 -9.43 -18.92 18.01
C THR A 40 -9.20 -19.59 16.66
N GLU A 41 -8.23 -20.50 16.57
CA GLU A 41 -7.98 -21.26 15.35
C GLU A 41 -9.23 -22.04 14.90
N GLU A 42 -9.97 -22.60 15.83
CA GLU A 42 -11.22 -23.28 15.54
C GLU A 42 -12.27 -22.36 14.92
N GLN A 43 -12.44 -21.15 15.47
CA GLN A 43 -13.35 -20.14 14.91
C GLN A 43 -12.93 -19.72 13.50
N LEU A 44 -11.63 -19.54 13.28
CA LEU A 44 -11.08 -19.24 11.96
C LEU A 44 -11.37 -20.37 10.97
N ARG A 45 -11.13 -21.61 11.37
CA ARG A 45 -11.35 -22.80 10.53
C ARG A 45 -12.81 -22.96 10.15
N VAL A 46 -13.72 -22.94 11.14
CA VAL A 46 -15.17 -23.05 10.91
C VAL A 46 -15.68 -21.97 9.98
N ALA A 47 -15.27 -20.72 10.20
CA ALA A 47 -15.67 -19.61 9.36
C ALA A 47 -15.09 -19.73 7.93
N TYR A 48 -13.82 -20.09 7.82
CA TYR A 48 -13.16 -20.27 6.54
C TYR A 48 -13.85 -21.36 5.70
N GLU A 49 -14.08 -22.55 6.26
CA GLU A 49 -14.75 -23.66 5.60
C GLU A 49 -16.19 -23.32 5.18
N TYR A 50 -16.89 -22.53 6.01
CA TYR A 50 -18.25 -22.09 5.69
C TYR A 50 -18.30 -21.06 4.58
N TYR A 51 -17.46 -20.01 4.64
CA TYR A 51 -17.53 -18.89 3.69
C TYR A 51 -16.78 -19.14 2.38
N LYS A 52 -15.72 -19.96 2.37
CA LYS A 52 -14.95 -20.26 1.15
C LYS A 52 -15.83 -20.74 -0.03
N PRO A 53 -16.70 -21.75 0.11
CA PRO A 53 -17.51 -22.21 -1.00
C PRO A 53 -18.62 -21.23 -1.41
N LEU A 54 -18.94 -20.26 -0.54
CA LEU A 54 -19.95 -19.24 -0.84
C LEU A 54 -19.36 -18.00 -1.53
N THR A 55 -18.05 -17.82 -1.46
CA THR A 55 -17.37 -16.66 -2.07
C THR A 55 -17.13 -16.90 -3.56
N THR A 56 -17.70 -16.06 -4.42
CA THR A 56 -17.54 -16.19 -5.88
C THR A 56 -16.17 -15.74 -6.37
N HIS A 57 -15.45 -14.97 -5.58
CA HIS A 57 -14.17 -14.38 -5.94
C HIS A 57 -14.21 -13.51 -7.21
N ASP A 58 -15.34 -12.84 -7.46
CA ASP A 58 -15.45 -11.84 -8.53
C ASP A 58 -14.69 -10.54 -8.19
N SER A 59 -14.31 -10.37 -6.91
CA SER A 59 -13.44 -9.28 -6.46
C SER A 59 -11.99 -9.73 -6.53
N SER A 60 -11.11 -8.87 -7.08
CA SER A 60 -9.66 -9.11 -7.13
C SER A 60 -9.02 -9.21 -5.73
N LEU A 61 -9.67 -8.70 -4.68
CA LEU A 61 -9.15 -8.69 -3.31
C LEU A 61 -9.51 -9.93 -2.51
N SER A 62 -10.59 -10.64 -2.86
CA SER A 62 -11.06 -11.78 -2.07
C SER A 62 -10.08 -12.97 -2.02
N PRO A 63 -9.31 -13.29 -3.09
CA PRO A 63 -8.29 -14.34 -3.02
C PRO A 63 -7.20 -14.06 -1.98
N ALA A 64 -6.71 -12.82 -1.92
CA ALA A 64 -5.67 -12.43 -0.97
C ALA A 64 -6.12 -12.61 0.48
N VAL A 65 -7.34 -12.22 0.79
CA VAL A 65 -7.92 -12.36 2.12
C VAL A 65 -8.06 -13.84 2.52
N HIS A 66 -8.52 -14.69 1.59
CA HIS A 66 -8.59 -16.14 1.83
C HIS A 66 -7.21 -16.75 2.03
N MET A 67 -6.21 -16.31 1.24
CA MET A 67 -4.83 -16.75 1.42
C MET A 67 -4.31 -16.44 2.84
N LEU A 68 -4.55 -15.23 3.37
CA LEU A 68 -4.09 -14.86 4.71
C LEU A 68 -4.61 -15.82 5.79
N VAL A 69 -5.90 -16.18 5.70
CA VAL A 69 -6.51 -17.11 6.67
C VAL A 69 -6.08 -18.54 6.42
N ALA A 70 -6.04 -19.00 5.16
CA ALA A 70 -5.55 -20.34 4.80
C ALA A 70 -4.13 -20.58 5.30
N ASN A 71 -3.23 -19.61 5.07
CA ASN A 71 -1.85 -19.68 5.52
C ASN A 71 -1.74 -19.77 7.05
N ARG A 72 -2.52 -18.98 7.77
CA ARG A 72 -2.58 -19.04 9.25
C ARG A 72 -3.08 -20.38 9.76
N LEU A 73 -3.99 -21.03 9.02
CA LEU A 73 -4.52 -22.36 9.34
C LEU A 73 -3.61 -23.52 8.89
N GLY A 74 -2.45 -23.21 8.27
CA GLY A 74 -1.51 -24.20 7.76
C GLY A 74 -2.02 -24.97 6.51
N MET A 75 -2.97 -24.39 5.78
CA MET A 75 -3.53 -24.97 4.55
C MET A 75 -2.63 -24.60 3.36
N GLU A 76 -1.51 -25.29 3.20
CA GLU A 76 -0.43 -24.89 2.28
C GLU A 76 -0.87 -24.90 0.81
N GLU A 77 -1.58 -25.92 0.35
CA GLU A 77 -2.08 -26.02 -1.01
C GLU A 77 -3.04 -24.88 -1.36
N GLU A 78 -3.96 -24.54 -0.47
CA GLU A 78 -4.89 -23.44 -0.67
C GLU A 78 -4.19 -22.08 -0.60
N THR A 79 -3.18 -21.97 0.26
CA THR A 79 -2.31 -20.78 0.33
C THR A 79 -1.64 -20.51 -1.01
N GLU A 80 -1.05 -21.53 -1.62
CA GLU A 80 -0.41 -21.43 -2.94
C GLU A 80 -1.42 -21.09 -4.04
N GLN A 81 -2.56 -21.78 -4.08
CA GLN A 81 -3.63 -21.52 -5.06
C GLN A 81 -4.14 -20.08 -5.02
N PHE A 82 -4.37 -19.54 -3.82
CA PHE A 82 -4.84 -18.15 -3.68
C PHE A 82 -3.74 -17.13 -3.93
N LEU A 83 -2.48 -17.46 -3.62
CA LEU A 83 -1.33 -16.64 -3.98
C LEU A 83 -1.22 -16.50 -5.50
N ASP A 84 -1.20 -17.61 -6.21
CA ASP A 84 -1.14 -17.65 -7.67
C ASP A 84 -2.29 -16.89 -8.31
N ARG A 85 -3.50 -17.08 -7.79
CA ARG A 85 -4.68 -16.37 -8.27
C ARG A 85 -4.56 -14.86 -8.07
N THR A 86 -3.98 -14.41 -6.96
CA THR A 86 -3.77 -12.98 -6.67
C THR A 86 -2.71 -12.37 -7.58
N ILE A 87 -1.61 -13.10 -7.81
CA ILE A 87 -0.54 -12.69 -8.74
C ILE A 87 -1.08 -12.58 -10.17
N ALA A 88 -1.90 -13.56 -10.59
CA ALA A 88 -2.44 -13.64 -11.95
C ALA A 88 -3.32 -12.44 -12.33
N VAL A 89 -3.93 -11.75 -11.36
CA VAL A 89 -4.81 -10.57 -11.63
C VAL A 89 -4.11 -9.52 -12.47
N ASP A 90 -2.86 -9.20 -12.16
CA ASP A 90 -2.11 -8.11 -12.82
C ASP A 90 -0.97 -8.61 -13.73
N MET A 91 -0.64 -9.92 -13.66
CA MET A 91 0.49 -10.50 -14.40
C MET A 91 0.08 -11.33 -15.61
N GLU A 92 -1.17 -11.82 -15.67
CA GLU A 92 -1.65 -12.61 -16.80
C GLU A 92 -2.45 -11.77 -17.80
N LEU A 93 -1.96 -11.69 -19.04
CA LEU A 93 -2.59 -10.99 -20.17
C LEU A 93 -3.94 -11.59 -20.61
N VAL A 94 -4.20 -12.86 -20.27
CA VAL A 94 -5.36 -13.62 -20.77
C VAL A 94 -6.57 -13.55 -19.82
N ARG A 95 -6.37 -13.21 -18.57
CA ARG A 95 -7.46 -13.00 -17.62
C ARG A 95 -7.76 -11.52 -17.52
N ARG A 96 -9.00 -11.15 -17.75
CA ARG A 96 -9.65 -9.82 -17.89
C ARG A 96 -9.19 -8.69 -16.93
N GLY A 97 -8.11 -8.84 -16.19
CA GLY A 97 -7.62 -7.84 -15.24
C GLY A 97 -6.57 -6.89 -15.83
N ALA A 98 -5.61 -7.43 -16.60
CA ALA A 98 -4.50 -6.63 -17.13
C ALA A 98 -4.95 -5.63 -18.23
N GLU A 99 -6.07 -5.91 -18.92
CA GLU A 99 -6.65 -5.00 -19.92
C GLU A 99 -7.24 -3.73 -19.27
N ASP A 100 -7.70 -3.82 -18.02
CA ASP A 100 -8.27 -2.71 -17.27
C ASP A 100 -7.19 -1.85 -16.56
N GLY A 101 -5.92 -2.22 -16.66
CA GLY A 101 -4.78 -1.60 -16.02
C GLY A 101 -4.41 -2.24 -14.68
N ILE A 102 -3.44 -1.67 -13.97
CA ILE A 102 -2.92 -2.21 -12.72
C ILE A 102 -3.92 -1.99 -11.57
N HIS A 103 -4.24 -3.06 -10.86
CA HIS A 103 -5.09 -3.02 -9.66
C HIS A 103 -4.24 -2.68 -8.42
N ILE A 104 -4.09 -1.39 -8.12
CA ILE A 104 -3.25 -0.91 -7.00
C ILE A 104 -3.62 -1.58 -5.68
N ALA A 105 -4.92 -1.82 -5.43
CA ALA A 105 -5.38 -2.52 -4.23
C ALA A 105 -4.91 -3.98 -4.20
N ASN A 106 -4.81 -4.66 -5.35
CA ASN A 106 -4.26 -6.01 -5.46
C ASN A 106 -2.75 -6.02 -5.18
N CYS A 107 -2.00 -5.02 -5.66
CA CYS A 107 -0.59 -4.86 -5.31
C CYS A 107 -0.40 -4.67 -3.79
N GLY A 108 -1.28 -3.90 -3.15
CA GLY A 108 -1.31 -3.77 -1.69
C GLY A 108 -1.62 -5.08 -0.98
N ALA A 109 -2.54 -5.88 -1.54
CA ALA A 109 -2.89 -7.19 -1.02
C ALA A 109 -1.71 -8.18 -1.11
N LEU A 110 -0.95 -8.19 -2.20
CA LEU A 110 0.28 -9.00 -2.33
C LEU A 110 1.31 -8.64 -1.26
N TRP A 111 1.47 -7.33 -0.98
CA TRP A 111 2.32 -6.90 0.12
C TRP A 111 1.81 -7.41 1.48
N GLN A 112 0.50 -7.36 1.73
CA GLN A 112 -0.10 -7.91 2.95
C GLN A 112 0.12 -9.41 3.06
N MET A 113 -0.04 -10.16 1.97
CA MET A 113 0.23 -11.60 1.94
C MET A 113 1.68 -11.92 2.34
N ALA A 114 2.64 -11.15 1.81
CA ALA A 114 4.05 -11.32 2.16
C ALA A 114 4.33 -10.97 3.62
N VAL A 115 3.92 -9.79 4.08
CA VAL A 115 4.33 -9.24 5.37
C VAL A 115 3.41 -9.68 6.52
N GLN A 116 2.10 -9.68 6.33
CA GLN A 116 1.15 -10.12 7.36
C GLN A 116 0.90 -11.62 7.31
N GLY A 117 0.85 -12.21 6.10
CA GLY A 117 0.68 -13.65 5.92
C GLY A 117 1.95 -14.42 6.28
N PHE A 118 2.94 -14.44 5.40
CA PHE A 118 4.13 -15.29 5.56
C PHE A 118 5.04 -14.85 6.70
N MET A 119 5.41 -13.57 6.75
CA MET A 119 6.24 -13.06 7.85
C MET A 119 5.47 -12.94 9.17
N GLY A 120 4.13 -12.99 9.13
CA GLY A 120 3.27 -12.98 10.30
C GLY A 120 3.26 -11.68 11.08
N MET A 121 3.43 -10.52 10.41
CA MET A 121 3.34 -9.23 11.09
C MET A 121 1.94 -9.03 11.65
N LEU A 122 1.83 -8.96 12.98
CA LEU A 122 0.56 -8.71 13.65
C LEU A 122 0.19 -7.23 13.61
N PRO A 123 -1.13 -6.93 13.62
CA PRO A 123 -1.61 -5.57 13.80
C PRO A 123 -1.00 -4.95 15.06
N ALA A 124 -0.37 -3.79 14.92
CA ALA A 124 0.20 -3.11 16.07
C ALA A 124 -0.65 -1.88 16.39
N TYR A 125 -1.28 -1.92 17.54
CA TYR A 125 -2.07 -0.81 18.06
C TYR A 125 -1.19 0.33 18.55
N GLN A 126 -1.79 1.47 18.86
CA GLN A 126 -1.08 2.64 19.35
C GLN A 126 -0.27 2.30 20.64
N GLY A 127 1.04 2.52 20.62
CA GLY A 127 1.94 2.25 21.75
C GLY A 127 2.68 0.90 21.67
N GLU A 128 2.22 -0.05 20.90
CA GLU A 128 2.81 -1.39 20.82
C GLU A 128 4.09 -1.45 19.96
N LYS A 129 4.92 -2.44 20.24
CA LYS A 129 6.08 -2.80 19.41
C LYS A 129 5.62 -3.64 18.22
N LEU A 130 6.44 -3.69 17.16
CA LEU A 130 6.27 -4.64 16.08
C LEU A 130 6.32 -6.06 16.63
N ARG A 131 5.32 -6.86 16.29
CA ARG A 131 5.21 -8.29 16.66
C ARG A 131 5.03 -9.13 15.42
N PHE A 132 5.59 -10.33 15.43
CA PHE A 132 5.56 -11.26 14.32
C PHE A 132 5.25 -12.67 14.83
N GLU A 133 4.34 -13.35 14.16
CA GLU A 133 4.05 -14.78 14.31
C GLU A 133 4.15 -15.40 12.90
N PRO A 134 5.32 -15.86 12.48
CA PRO A 134 5.53 -16.34 11.12
C PRO A 134 4.71 -17.58 10.81
N HIS A 135 4.16 -17.62 9.61
CA HIS A 135 3.51 -18.77 9.01
C HIS A 135 4.13 -19.03 7.63
N MET A 136 5.41 -19.39 7.63
CA MET A 136 6.18 -19.60 6.40
C MET A 136 5.81 -20.94 5.78
N PRO A 137 5.23 -20.95 4.55
CA PRO A 137 4.97 -22.19 3.84
C PRO A 137 6.28 -22.87 3.42
N SER A 138 6.24 -24.18 3.15
CA SER A 138 7.44 -24.99 2.86
C SER A 138 8.22 -24.53 1.63
N PHE A 139 7.56 -23.89 0.67
CA PHE A 139 8.18 -23.35 -0.54
C PHE A 139 8.94 -22.03 -0.32
N ILE A 140 8.82 -21.39 0.86
CA ILE A 140 9.55 -20.15 1.20
C ILE A 140 10.57 -20.44 2.31
N LYS A 141 11.86 -20.35 1.98
CA LYS A 141 12.95 -20.63 2.94
C LYS A 141 13.22 -19.48 3.90
N SER A 142 13.19 -18.26 3.41
CA SER A 142 13.40 -17.04 4.20
C SER A 142 12.83 -15.83 3.49
N MET A 143 12.50 -14.80 4.25
CA MET A 143 12.07 -13.50 3.72
C MET A 143 12.77 -12.37 4.45
N GLU A 144 13.10 -11.33 3.72
CA GLU A 144 13.68 -10.10 4.28
C GLU A 144 12.96 -8.88 3.71
N THR A 145 12.67 -7.91 4.56
CA THR A 145 12.07 -6.64 4.13
C THR A 145 12.50 -5.49 5.02
N THR A 146 12.26 -4.27 4.54
CA THR A 146 12.41 -3.06 5.36
C THR A 146 11.04 -2.44 5.57
N LEU A 147 10.65 -2.30 6.83
CA LEU A 147 9.40 -1.69 7.24
C LEU A 147 9.63 -0.32 7.85
N THR A 148 8.70 0.60 7.62
CA THR A 148 8.67 1.88 8.34
C THR A 148 7.58 1.82 9.39
N TRP A 149 7.96 1.94 10.66
CA TRP A 149 7.05 1.95 11.79
C TRP A 149 7.31 3.15 12.70
N LYS A 150 6.29 3.96 12.95
CA LYS A 150 6.38 5.18 13.77
C LYS A 150 7.56 6.09 13.38
N GLY A 151 7.76 6.27 12.08
CA GLY A 151 8.83 7.12 11.54
C GLY A 151 10.24 6.52 11.57
N ARG A 152 10.40 5.31 12.09
CA ARG A 152 11.66 4.58 12.12
C ARG A 152 11.66 3.44 11.10
N LYS A 153 12.82 3.10 10.57
CA LYS A 153 12.99 1.98 9.65
C LYS A 153 13.51 0.76 10.38
N TYR A 154 12.93 -0.37 10.08
CA TYR A 154 13.32 -1.66 10.66
C TYR A 154 13.62 -2.64 9.52
N LYS A 155 14.77 -3.28 9.58
CA LYS A 155 15.09 -4.42 8.75
C LYS A 155 14.56 -5.67 9.47
N VAL A 156 13.68 -6.41 8.80
CA VAL A 156 13.04 -7.60 9.32
C VAL A 156 13.47 -8.78 8.46
N HIS A 157 13.97 -9.82 9.11
CA HIS A 157 14.33 -11.08 8.47
C HIS A 157 13.60 -12.22 9.20
N VAL A 158 12.97 -13.08 8.41
CA VAL A 158 12.24 -14.27 8.89
C VAL A 158 12.79 -15.51 8.20
N GLN A 159 13.10 -16.54 8.99
CA GLN A 159 13.52 -17.86 8.51
C GLN A 159 12.87 -18.94 9.38
N GLY A 160 11.90 -19.64 8.81
CA GLY A 160 11.02 -20.52 9.58
C GLY A 160 10.31 -19.73 10.68
N GLU A 161 10.43 -20.14 11.92
CA GLU A 161 9.86 -19.45 13.08
C GLU A 161 10.77 -18.36 13.67
N LYS A 162 11.99 -18.22 13.16
CA LYS A 162 12.96 -17.25 13.68
C LYS A 162 12.74 -15.88 13.04
N VAL A 163 12.54 -14.86 13.87
CA VAL A 163 12.37 -13.48 13.46
C VAL A 163 13.51 -12.62 14.01
N SER A 164 14.15 -11.86 13.14
CA SER A 164 15.13 -10.83 13.50
C SER A 164 14.60 -9.46 13.09
N VAL A 165 14.51 -8.55 14.04
CA VAL A 165 14.08 -7.16 13.82
C VAL A 165 15.19 -6.23 14.25
N GLN A 166 15.77 -5.50 13.31
CA GLN A 166 16.86 -4.55 13.56
C GLN A 166 16.42 -3.14 13.18
N GLU A 167 16.48 -2.23 14.13
CA GLU A 167 16.27 -0.80 13.84
C GLU A 167 17.43 -0.27 12.99
N MET A 168 17.10 0.36 11.88
CA MET A 168 18.10 0.96 10.99
C MET A 168 18.45 2.38 11.46
N PRO A 169 19.73 2.77 11.38
CA PRO A 169 20.10 4.13 11.73
C PRO A 169 19.41 5.13 10.82
N VAL A 170 18.88 6.17 11.42
CA VAL A 170 18.29 7.29 10.67
C VAL A 170 19.43 8.05 9.99
N LYS A 171 19.51 7.95 8.67
CA LYS A 171 20.39 8.83 7.90
C LYS A 171 19.83 10.25 8.04
N LYS A 172 20.53 11.10 8.77
CA LYS A 172 20.21 12.53 8.80
C LYS A 172 20.36 13.06 7.37
N ARG A 173 19.28 13.56 6.80
CA ARG A 173 19.30 14.30 5.54
C ARG A 173 19.20 15.77 5.89
N GLY A 174 20.19 16.54 5.49
CA GLY A 174 20.15 17.99 5.51
C GLY A 174 19.77 18.50 4.13
N PHE A 175 18.99 19.54 4.12
CA PHE A 175 18.72 20.32 2.91
C PHE A 175 19.41 21.65 3.08
N LEU A 176 20.21 22.03 2.10
CA LEU A 176 20.79 23.37 2.00
C LEU A 176 19.97 24.13 0.96
N PHE A 177 19.38 25.21 1.39
CA PHE A 177 18.65 26.10 0.52
C PHE A 177 19.42 27.41 0.44
N ASP A 178 19.54 27.98 -0.75
CA ASP A 178 19.93 29.36 -0.89
C ASP A 178 18.83 30.24 -0.27
N LEU A 179 19.23 31.33 0.36
CA LEU A 179 18.29 32.24 1.00
C LEU A 179 17.67 33.18 -0.03
N ASP A 180 18.54 33.80 -0.83
CA ASP A 180 18.15 34.85 -1.75
C ASP A 180 17.52 34.27 -3.04
N GLY A 181 16.28 34.65 -3.28
CA GLY A 181 15.52 34.16 -4.45
C GLY A 181 15.01 32.73 -4.36
N VAL A 182 15.36 31.96 -3.29
CA VAL A 182 14.90 30.57 -3.08
C VAL A 182 13.94 30.47 -1.88
N LEU A 183 14.37 30.90 -0.70
CA LEU A 183 13.53 30.92 0.49
C LEU A 183 12.81 32.23 0.71
N THR A 184 13.40 33.33 0.25
CA THR A 184 12.85 34.68 0.35
C THR A 184 13.21 35.47 -0.89
N ASP A 185 12.27 36.28 -1.39
CA ASP A 185 12.55 37.23 -2.48
C ASP A 185 13.17 38.49 -1.90
N THR A 186 14.49 38.57 -2.00
CA THR A 186 15.26 39.72 -1.53
C THR A 186 15.59 40.71 -2.65
N SER A 187 15.18 40.46 -3.88
CA SER A 187 15.55 41.20 -5.05
C SER A 187 15.18 42.69 -4.96
N GLU A 188 14.02 42.98 -4.37
CA GLU A 188 13.59 44.36 -4.16
C GLU A 188 14.42 45.11 -3.11
N TYR A 189 14.79 44.43 -2.03
CA TYR A 189 15.64 45.00 -0.99
C TYR A 189 17.06 45.28 -1.51
N HIS A 190 17.61 44.39 -2.31
CA HIS A 190 18.88 44.60 -3.00
C HIS A 190 18.81 45.78 -3.93
N PHE A 191 17.75 45.91 -4.76
CA PHE A 191 17.55 47.05 -5.61
C PHE A 191 17.47 48.38 -4.84
N LEU A 192 16.71 48.41 -3.74
CA LEU A 192 16.56 49.60 -2.90
C LEU A 192 17.89 50.01 -2.26
N ALA A 193 18.69 49.04 -1.79
CA ALA A 193 19.99 49.32 -1.23
C ALA A 193 20.97 49.92 -2.27
N TRP A 194 21.04 49.30 -3.46
CA TRP A 194 21.88 49.80 -4.54
C TRP A 194 21.42 51.17 -5.04
N LYS A 195 20.10 51.37 -5.15
CA LYS A 195 19.55 52.67 -5.55
C LYS A 195 19.92 53.76 -4.56
N LYS A 196 19.80 53.51 -3.27
CA LYS A 196 20.19 54.46 -2.25
C LYS A 196 21.67 54.84 -2.34
N LEU A 197 22.55 53.87 -2.52
CA LEU A 197 23.98 54.12 -2.68
C LEU A 197 24.26 54.91 -3.96
N ALA A 198 23.61 54.59 -5.08
CA ALA A 198 23.77 55.31 -6.34
C ALA A 198 23.28 56.77 -6.24
N ASP A 199 22.17 57.01 -5.55
CA ASP A 199 21.63 58.34 -5.31
C ASP A 199 22.62 59.18 -4.45
N GLU A 200 23.24 58.57 -3.43
CA GLU A 200 24.27 59.21 -2.63
C GLU A 200 25.55 59.56 -3.42
N LEU A 201 25.86 58.77 -4.44
CA LEU A 201 27.03 59.00 -5.31
C LEU A 201 26.70 59.82 -6.55
N GLY A 202 25.45 60.27 -6.70
CA GLY A 202 25.01 61.05 -7.89
C GLY A 202 24.95 60.26 -9.17
N LEU A 203 24.81 58.91 -9.09
CA LEU A 203 24.75 58.02 -10.24
C LEU A 203 23.30 57.66 -10.60
N ALA A 204 23.03 57.60 -11.91
CA ALA A 204 21.72 57.15 -12.39
C ALA A 204 21.59 55.62 -12.24
N PHE A 205 20.69 55.15 -11.34
CA PHE A 205 20.41 53.75 -11.13
C PHE A 205 18.90 53.49 -11.02
N ASP A 206 18.38 52.78 -11.99
CA ASP A 206 16.97 52.40 -12.04
C ASP A 206 16.81 50.84 -12.15
N LYS A 207 15.54 50.39 -12.21
CA LYS A 207 15.25 48.96 -12.35
C LYS A 207 15.83 48.35 -13.62
N THR A 208 15.92 49.10 -14.70
CA THR A 208 16.47 48.64 -15.98
C THR A 208 17.98 48.40 -15.87
N VAL A 209 18.69 49.30 -15.20
CA VAL A 209 20.13 49.16 -14.94
C VAL A 209 20.35 47.97 -14.00
N ASN A 210 19.52 47.84 -12.94
CA ASN A 210 19.60 46.72 -12.02
C ASN A 210 19.40 45.36 -12.72
N GLU A 211 18.41 45.23 -13.61
CA GLU A 211 18.19 44.01 -14.38
C GLU A 211 19.38 43.61 -15.27
N ARG A 212 20.08 44.57 -15.84
CA ARG A 212 21.28 44.34 -16.66
C ARG A 212 22.48 43.89 -15.83
N LEU A 213 22.49 44.16 -14.53
CA LEU A 213 23.58 43.82 -13.63
C LEU A 213 23.33 42.48 -12.90
N LYS A 214 22.14 41.90 -13.00
CA LYS A 214 21.86 40.59 -12.44
C LYS A 214 22.74 39.51 -13.10
N GLY A 215 23.48 38.75 -12.29
CA GLY A 215 24.34 37.71 -12.78
C GLY A 215 25.68 38.12 -13.37
N VAL A 216 26.04 39.40 -13.26
CA VAL A 216 27.39 39.88 -13.58
C VAL A 216 28.22 39.83 -12.30
N SER A 217 29.14 38.88 -12.24
CA SER A 217 30.13 38.72 -11.14
C SER A 217 31.43 39.39 -11.54
#